data_00d088eeaa940a5e3dabe93dabf52cdb
#
_entry.id   00d088eeaa940a5e3dabe93dabf52cdb
#
_cell.length_a   1.000
_cell.length_b   1.000
_cell.length_c   1.000
_cell.angle_alpha   90.00
_cell.angle_beta   90.00
_cell.angle_gamma   90.00
#
_symmetry.space_group_name_H-M   'P 1'
#
loop_
_entity.id
_entity.type
_entity.pdbx_description
1 polymer ?
#
loop_
_entity_poly.entity_id
_entity_poly.type
_entity_poly.pdbx_seq_one_letter_code
_entity_poly.pdbx_strand_id
1 'polypeptide(L)'
;MSLAHFTLATQDVERTADFFERTLGYKRNPVPANSPVKIAWLNLGRGQEIHVIYAEGFTPSPFELEFGRHVAVFHPAADFPALKQRLVNEGAQIVEPLRPTAFQRFFFREPVNGYLFEVIDAGREPTDL
;
A
#
# COMPACT_ATOMS: atom_id res chain seq x y z
N MET A 1 -16.15 2.26 12.86
CA MET A 1 -15.22 2.46 11.75
C MET A 1 -14.29 3.61 12.08
N SER A 2 -13.01 3.40 12.11
CA SER A 2 -12.10 4.38 12.70
C SER A 2 -11.13 5.01 11.69
N LEU A 3 -10.74 4.31 10.63
CA LEU A 3 -9.80 4.86 9.65
C LEU A 3 -10.54 5.40 8.44
N ALA A 4 -10.35 6.71 8.12
CA ALA A 4 -10.87 7.32 6.91
C ALA A 4 -9.88 7.15 5.75
N HIS A 5 -8.63 7.58 5.97
CA HIS A 5 -7.56 7.44 4.98
C HIS A 5 -6.20 7.49 5.67
N PHE A 6 -5.18 7.07 4.95
CA PHE A 6 -3.80 7.40 5.29
C PHE A 6 -3.13 8.05 4.08
N THR A 7 -2.10 8.82 4.35
CA THR A 7 -1.47 9.68 3.33
C THR A 7 -0.06 9.20 3.02
N LEU A 8 0.25 9.12 1.74
CA LEU A 8 1.58 8.84 1.23
C LEU A 8 2.13 10.09 0.56
N ALA A 9 3.21 10.63 1.11
CA ALA A 9 3.99 11.69 0.45
C ALA A 9 4.83 11.09 -0.67
N THR A 10 4.98 11.81 -1.77
CA THR A 10 5.75 11.33 -2.92
C THR A 10 6.23 12.50 -3.77
N GLN A 11 7.31 12.28 -4.50
CA GLN A 11 7.74 13.20 -5.54
C GLN A 11 7.11 12.90 -6.91
N ASP A 12 6.37 11.79 -7.02
CA ASP A 12 5.70 11.39 -8.28
C ASP A 12 4.33 10.76 -7.97
N VAL A 13 3.31 11.61 -7.96
CA VAL A 13 1.93 11.21 -7.62
C VAL A 13 1.39 10.19 -8.63
N GLU A 14 1.58 10.44 -9.93
CA GLU A 14 0.99 9.58 -10.97
C GLU A 14 1.63 8.18 -10.95
N ARG A 15 2.94 8.08 -10.85
CA ARG A 15 3.60 6.78 -10.77
C ARG A 15 3.20 6.00 -9.52
N THR A 16 3.06 6.69 -8.39
CA THR A 16 2.63 6.05 -7.14
C THR A 16 1.20 5.51 -7.27
N ALA A 17 0.29 6.34 -7.75
CA ALA A 17 -1.10 5.92 -7.94
C ALA A 17 -1.23 4.79 -8.96
N ASP A 18 -0.55 4.90 -10.09
CA ASP A 18 -0.55 3.85 -11.12
C ASP A 18 -0.06 2.52 -10.57
N PHE A 19 0.98 2.54 -9.74
CA PHE A 19 1.50 1.32 -9.11
C PHE A 19 0.40 0.58 -8.35
N PHE A 20 -0.33 1.28 -7.48
CA PHE A 20 -1.39 0.66 -6.67
C PHE A 20 -2.57 0.21 -7.51
N GLU A 21 -2.93 0.96 -8.57
CA GLU A 21 -3.97 0.52 -9.49
C GLU A 21 -3.60 -0.78 -10.21
N ARG A 22 -2.35 -0.89 -10.67
CA ARG A 22 -1.89 -2.03 -11.46
C ARG A 22 -1.60 -3.28 -10.64
N THR A 23 -1.39 -3.12 -9.34
CA THR A 23 -1.04 -4.24 -8.45
C THR A 23 -2.22 -4.67 -7.59
N LEU A 24 -2.59 -3.88 -6.61
CA LEU A 24 -3.69 -4.19 -5.68
C LEU A 24 -5.07 -3.88 -6.28
N GLY A 25 -5.12 -3.20 -7.42
CA GLY A 25 -6.37 -2.93 -8.11
C GLY A 25 -7.20 -1.80 -7.50
N TYR A 26 -6.58 -0.94 -6.71
CA TYR A 26 -7.29 0.21 -6.13
C TYR A 26 -7.64 1.21 -7.21
N LYS A 27 -8.93 1.58 -7.31
CA LYS A 27 -9.40 2.54 -8.29
C LYS A 27 -9.27 3.95 -7.75
N ARG A 28 -9.04 4.90 -8.66
CA ARG A 28 -8.99 6.31 -8.27
C ARG A 28 -10.37 6.84 -7.94
N ASN A 29 -10.44 7.62 -6.87
CA ASN A 29 -11.60 8.41 -6.51
C ASN A 29 -11.44 9.86 -7.01
N PRO A 30 -12.55 10.61 -7.15
CA PRO A 30 -12.46 12.03 -7.45
C PRO A 30 -11.71 12.78 -6.36
N VAL A 31 -10.98 13.83 -6.76
CA VAL A 31 -10.23 14.69 -5.84
C VAL A 31 -10.76 16.11 -5.93
N PRO A 32 -10.63 16.93 -4.84
CA PRO A 32 -11.04 18.32 -4.89
C PRO A 32 -10.18 19.10 -5.90
N ALA A 33 -10.81 20.05 -6.61
CA ALA A 33 -10.13 20.85 -7.62
C ALA A 33 -9.24 21.93 -7.02
N ASN A 34 -9.42 22.26 -5.74
CA ASN A 34 -8.73 23.37 -5.08
C ASN A 34 -7.48 22.97 -4.30
N SER A 35 -6.92 21.78 -4.56
CA SER A 35 -5.67 21.38 -3.91
C SER A 35 -4.51 22.25 -4.43
N PRO A 36 -3.68 22.81 -3.52
CA PRO A 36 -2.52 23.60 -3.93
C PRO A 36 -1.37 22.76 -4.51
N VAL A 37 -1.44 21.43 -4.35
CA VAL A 37 -0.44 20.49 -4.87
C VAL A 37 -1.12 19.36 -5.61
N LYS A 38 -0.34 18.63 -6.40
CA LYS A 38 -0.82 17.41 -7.08
C LYS A 38 -1.20 16.36 -6.05
N ILE A 39 -2.39 15.77 -6.20
CA ILE A 39 -2.89 14.69 -5.35
C ILE A 39 -3.57 13.62 -6.20
N ALA A 40 -3.69 12.42 -5.62
CA ALA A 40 -4.54 11.35 -6.12
C ALA A 40 -5.12 10.60 -4.92
N TRP A 41 -6.37 10.19 -5.02
CA TRP A 41 -7.04 9.40 -3.99
C TRP A 41 -7.37 8.03 -4.56
N LEU A 42 -7.09 6.99 -3.78
CA LEU A 42 -7.31 5.60 -4.17
C LEU A 42 -8.30 4.97 -3.22
N ASN A 43 -9.24 4.23 -3.77
CA ASN A 43 -10.30 3.57 -3.01
C ASN A 43 -9.82 2.21 -2.50
N LEU A 44 -9.74 2.07 -1.17
CA LEU A 44 -9.43 0.79 -0.51
C LEU A 44 -10.67 -0.08 -0.30
N GLY A 45 -11.86 0.49 -0.51
CA GLY A 45 -13.12 -0.13 -0.11
C GLY A 45 -13.55 0.26 1.31
N ARG A 46 -14.80 0.01 1.64
CA ARG A 46 -15.38 0.28 2.96
C ARG A 46 -15.23 1.74 3.41
N GLY A 47 -15.18 2.69 2.46
CA GLY A 47 -15.05 4.11 2.78
C GLY A 47 -13.65 4.54 3.14
N GLN A 48 -12.66 3.68 2.98
CA GLN A 48 -11.26 4.00 3.28
C GLN A 48 -10.50 4.33 2.00
N GLU A 49 -9.53 5.23 2.10
CA GLU A 49 -8.75 5.69 0.96
C GLU A 49 -7.26 5.77 1.27
N ILE A 50 -6.44 5.69 0.23
CA ILE A 50 -5.06 6.17 0.24
C ILE A 50 -5.07 7.56 -0.40
N HIS A 51 -4.54 8.55 0.30
CA HIS A 51 -4.28 9.87 -0.27
C HIS A 51 -2.82 9.97 -0.64
N VAL A 52 -2.54 10.18 -1.91
CA VAL A 52 -1.19 10.35 -2.43
C VAL A 52 -0.99 11.83 -2.68
N ILE A 53 0.03 12.43 -2.05
CA ILE A 53 0.24 13.89 -2.05
C ILE A 53 1.67 14.20 -2.50
N TYR A 54 1.79 15.13 -3.44
CA TYR A 54 3.11 15.63 -3.83
C TYR A 54 3.78 16.35 -2.65
N ALA A 55 5.01 15.95 -2.35
CA ALA A 55 5.84 16.59 -1.33
C ALA A 55 7.25 16.76 -1.89
N GLU A 56 7.64 18.02 -2.12
CA GLU A 56 8.95 18.35 -2.67
C GLU A 56 10.06 17.78 -1.76
N GLY A 57 11.04 17.12 -2.36
CA GLY A 57 12.18 16.57 -1.63
C GLY A 57 11.88 15.38 -0.72
N PHE A 58 10.70 14.79 -0.81
CA PHE A 58 10.36 13.63 0.02
C PHE A 58 11.35 12.50 -0.19
N THR A 59 11.82 11.91 0.93
CA THR A 59 12.57 10.66 0.95
C THR A 59 11.96 9.73 1.99
N PRO A 60 12.00 8.39 1.79
CA PRO A 60 11.42 7.46 2.76
C PRO A 60 12.21 7.43 4.06
N SER A 61 11.50 7.07 5.13
CA SER A 61 12.12 6.82 6.43
C SER A 61 13.07 5.62 6.34
N PRO A 62 14.22 5.63 7.05
CA PRO A 62 15.06 4.42 7.16
C PRO A 62 14.40 3.33 7.99
N PHE A 63 13.26 3.62 8.63
CA PHE A 63 12.53 2.68 9.47
C PHE A 63 11.34 2.00 8.75
N GLU A 64 11.33 2.01 7.41
CA GLU A 64 10.36 1.23 6.60
C GLU A 64 10.72 -0.25 6.67
N LEU A 65 10.36 -0.91 7.79
CA LEU A 65 10.73 -2.28 8.14
C LEU A 65 9.56 -2.99 8.80
N GLU A 66 9.61 -4.32 8.85
CA GLU A 66 8.60 -5.11 9.57
C GLU A 66 8.47 -4.65 11.03
N PHE A 67 9.60 -4.49 11.72
CA PHE A 67 9.64 -3.99 13.10
C PHE A 67 9.98 -2.50 13.10
N GLY A 68 9.26 -1.75 12.29
CA GLY A 68 9.41 -0.33 12.13
C GLY A 68 8.10 0.25 11.63
N ARG A 69 8.19 1.18 10.66
CA ARG A 69 7.01 1.80 10.06
C ARG A 69 6.57 1.03 8.83
N HIS A 70 5.33 0.59 8.79
CA HIS A 70 4.69 0.06 7.57
C HIS A 70 3.17 0.19 7.71
N VAL A 71 2.47 -0.02 6.60
CA VAL A 71 1.00 -0.06 6.55
C VAL A 71 0.60 -1.46 6.13
N ALA A 72 -0.41 -2.02 6.79
CA ALA A 72 -0.97 -3.32 6.46
C ALA A 72 -2.33 -3.16 5.79
N VAL A 73 -2.54 -3.91 4.70
CA VAL A 73 -3.80 -3.95 3.97
C VAL A 73 -4.28 -5.40 3.87
N PHE A 74 -5.59 -5.58 3.82
CA PHE A 74 -6.19 -6.90 3.59
C PHE A 74 -6.29 -7.20 2.10
N HIS A 75 -6.06 -8.46 1.74
CA HIS A 75 -6.24 -8.94 0.38
C HIS A 75 -6.54 -10.45 0.42
N PRO A 76 -7.39 -10.99 -0.47
CA PRO A 76 -7.68 -12.43 -0.46
C PRO A 76 -6.42 -13.27 -0.69
N ALA A 77 -6.15 -14.22 0.21
CA ALA A 77 -4.97 -15.07 0.11
C ALA A 77 -4.95 -15.90 -1.18
N ALA A 78 -6.10 -16.24 -1.72
CA ALA A 78 -6.19 -16.98 -2.99
C ALA A 78 -5.55 -16.21 -4.15
N ASP A 79 -5.50 -14.88 -4.08
CA ASP A 79 -4.88 -14.03 -5.11
C ASP A 79 -3.40 -13.72 -4.82
N PHE A 80 -2.84 -14.17 -3.69
CA PHE A 80 -1.46 -13.84 -3.33
C PHE A 80 -0.44 -14.23 -4.40
N PRO A 81 -0.48 -15.43 -5.01
CA PRO A 81 0.50 -15.74 -6.06
C PRO A 81 0.44 -14.78 -7.25
N ALA A 82 -0.78 -14.47 -7.73
CA ALA A 82 -0.97 -13.54 -8.84
C ALA A 82 -0.61 -12.11 -8.45
N LEU A 83 -0.96 -11.69 -7.23
CA LEU A 83 -0.60 -10.36 -6.72
C LEU A 83 0.91 -10.20 -6.64
N LYS A 84 1.63 -11.19 -6.09
CA LYS A 84 3.10 -11.14 -6.03
C LYS A 84 3.70 -10.97 -7.43
N GLN A 85 3.15 -11.67 -8.42
CA GLN A 85 3.64 -11.54 -9.80
C GLN A 85 3.38 -10.13 -10.34
N ARG A 86 2.20 -9.57 -10.12
CA ARG A 86 1.91 -8.19 -10.54
C ARG A 86 2.84 -7.19 -9.87
N LEU A 87 3.08 -7.37 -8.55
CA LEU A 87 3.99 -6.51 -7.79
C LEU A 87 5.40 -6.52 -8.36
N VAL A 88 5.95 -7.71 -8.62
CA VAL A 88 7.29 -7.86 -9.21
C VAL A 88 7.35 -7.26 -10.61
N ASN A 89 6.32 -7.49 -11.43
CA ASN A 89 6.25 -6.94 -12.78
C ASN A 89 6.25 -5.40 -12.77
N GLU A 90 5.69 -4.78 -11.73
CA GLU A 90 5.67 -3.31 -11.58
C GLU A 90 6.88 -2.79 -10.79
N GLY A 91 7.87 -3.62 -10.50
CA GLY A 91 9.13 -3.22 -9.89
C GLY A 91 9.21 -3.31 -8.38
N ALA A 92 8.20 -3.85 -7.71
CA ALA A 92 8.24 -4.03 -6.27
C ALA A 92 9.15 -5.18 -5.86
N GLN A 93 9.71 -5.07 -4.66
CA GLN A 93 10.47 -6.13 -4.01
C GLN A 93 9.55 -6.85 -3.02
N ILE A 94 9.43 -8.17 -3.16
CA ILE A 94 8.72 -8.99 -2.17
C ILE A 94 9.65 -9.24 -0.99
N VAL A 95 9.14 -9.03 0.23
CA VAL A 95 9.89 -9.21 1.47
C VAL A 95 9.14 -10.21 2.34
N GLU A 96 9.78 -11.32 2.67
CA GLU A 96 9.15 -12.33 3.52
C GLU A 96 9.18 -11.90 4.99
N PRO A 97 8.10 -12.18 5.75
CA PRO A 97 8.07 -11.83 7.18
C PRO A 97 9.12 -12.59 7.98
N LEU A 98 9.67 -11.93 8.97
CA LEU A 98 10.56 -12.56 9.94
C LEU A 98 9.76 -13.28 11.05
N ARG A 99 8.67 -12.65 11.52
CA ARG A 99 7.84 -13.24 12.57
C ARG A 99 6.82 -14.21 11.93
N PRO A 100 6.77 -15.48 12.33
CA PRO A 100 5.76 -16.41 11.84
C PRO A 100 4.37 -16.05 12.39
N THR A 101 3.34 -16.33 11.61
CA THR A 101 1.94 -16.12 11.97
C THR A 101 1.08 -17.33 11.57
N ALA A 102 -0.10 -17.45 12.18
CA ALA A 102 -1.06 -18.49 11.84
C ALA A 102 -1.79 -18.22 10.51
N PHE A 103 -1.73 -17.00 10.01
CA PHE A 103 -2.37 -16.59 8.76
C PHE A 103 -1.31 -16.24 7.71
N GLN A 104 -1.70 -16.28 6.43
CA GLN A 104 -0.82 -15.92 5.34
C GLN A 104 -0.66 -14.40 5.28
N ARG A 105 0.57 -13.95 5.08
CA ARG A 105 0.92 -12.56 4.86
C ARG A 105 2.27 -12.47 4.17
N PHE A 106 2.54 -11.33 3.57
CA PHE A 106 3.86 -10.99 3.04
C PHE A 106 4.00 -9.48 3.01
N PHE A 107 5.21 -9.01 2.78
CA PHE A 107 5.50 -7.58 2.63
C PHE A 107 5.95 -7.31 1.20
N PHE A 108 5.75 -6.08 0.77
CA PHE A 108 6.42 -5.60 -0.44
C PHE A 108 6.91 -4.18 -0.21
N ARG A 109 8.02 -3.85 -0.90
CA ARG A 109 8.54 -2.49 -0.94
C ARG A 109 8.17 -1.90 -2.29
N GLU A 110 7.39 -0.82 -2.28
CA GLU A 110 6.97 -0.21 -3.54
C GLU A 110 8.14 0.58 -4.16
N PRO A 111 8.25 0.57 -5.50
CA PRO A 111 9.48 1.01 -6.16
C PRO A 111 9.62 2.52 -6.32
N VAL A 112 8.53 3.29 -6.20
CA VAL A 112 8.58 4.74 -6.45
C VAL A 112 9.17 5.48 -5.27
N ASN A 113 8.75 5.13 -4.05
CA ASN A 113 9.09 5.88 -2.83
C ASN A 113 9.84 5.04 -1.80
N GLY A 114 9.77 3.71 -1.88
CA GLY A 114 10.38 2.84 -0.89
C GLY A 114 9.51 2.52 0.32
N TYR A 115 8.22 2.82 0.27
CA TYR A 115 7.30 2.45 1.35
C TYR A 115 7.18 0.94 1.47
N LEU A 116 7.17 0.45 2.72
CA LEU A 116 6.91 -0.95 3.02
C LEU A 116 5.43 -1.14 3.34
N PHE A 117 4.81 -2.11 2.67
CA PHE A 117 3.43 -2.52 2.91
C PHE A 117 3.40 -3.98 3.32
N GLU A 118 2.51 -4.30 4.25
CA GLU A 118 2.17 -5.67 4.59
C GLU A 118 0.84 -6.02 3.93
N VAL A 119 0.75 -7.22 3.36
CA VAL A 119 -0.48 -7.76 2.79
C VAL A 119 -0.93 -8.92 3.65
N ILE A 120 -2.10 -8.80 4.26
CA ILE A 120 -2.64 -9.77 5.21
C ILE A 120 -3.85 -10.46 4.57
N ASP A 121 -3.96 -11.77 4.75
CA ASP A 121 -5.11 -12.54 4.30
C ASP A 121 -6.41 -11.94 4.81
N ALA A 122 -7.28 -11.51 3.89
CA ALA A 122 -8.58 -10.95 4.20
C ALA A 122 -9.51 -11.93 4.92
N GLY A 123 -9.23 -13.23 4.84
CA GLY A 123 -9.96 -14.27 5.56
C GLY A 123 -9.46 -14.53 6.98
N ARG A 124 -8.44 -13.78 7.43
CA ARG A 124 -7.92 -13.93 8.78
C ARG A 124 -8.98 -13.62 9.83
N GLU A 125 -9.08 -14.47 10.84
CA GLU A 125 -9.92 -14.20 12.01
C GLU A 125 -9.20 -13.24 12.96
N PRO A 126 -9.94 -12.36 13.70
CA PRO A 126 -9.29 -11.40 14.60
C PRO A 126 -8.44 -12.03 15.70
N THR A 127 -8.72 -13.30 16.05
CA THR A 127 -7.97 -14.04 17.09
C THR A 127 -6.73 -14.74 16.56
N ASP A 128 -6.49 -14.76 15.25
CA ASP A 128 -5.27 -15.31 14.66
C ASP A 128 -4.08 -14.43 15.02
N LEU A 129 -2.99 -15.05 15.48
CA LEU A 129 -1.79 -14.33 15.90
C LEU A 129 -0.58 -14.65 15.05
#